data_f3441e0a26513502df909df8419a932d
#
_entry.id   f3441e0a26513502df909df8419a932d
#
_cell.length_a   1.000
_cell.length_b   1.000
_cell.length_c   1.000
_cell.angle_alpha   90.00
_cell.angle_beta   90.00
_cell.angle_gamma   90.00
#
_symmetry.space_group_name_H-M   'P 1'
#
loop_
_entity.id
_entity.type
_entity.pdbx_description
1 polymer ?
#
loop_
_entity_poly.entity_id
_entity_poly.type
_entity_poly.pdbx_seq_one_letter_code
_entity_poly.pdbx_strand_id
1 'polypeptide(L)'
;MSIIRYSIIFLFLTFSSSFAEEVKKVGKFKDWEVIQVLDTGGKICFAHSKPVLQSPKKGDREARLFVTFRPTDKISDEVSTTSGYEYNSQNSIIASSGKSKYKFDIAQEDFAWISSNKIEKRIIKRMKKASRIMVTAYNKSGSQTIDHYSLMGFTKAYNSAKKNCT
;
A
#
# COMPACT_ATOMS: atom_id res chain seq x y z
N MET A 1 -0.16 70.58 24.72
CA MET A 1 -0.29 69.28 25.41
C MET A 1 -0.64 68.26 24.38
N SER A 2 0.35 67.45 23.99
CA SER A 2 0.22 66.45 22.96
C SER A 2 0.16 65.10 23.61
N ILE A 3 -0.97 64.36 23.46
CA ILE A 3 -1.18 63.06 24.07
C ILE A 3 -0.79 62.01 23.03
N ILE A 4 0.36 61.36 23.22
CA ILE A 4 0.82 60.22 22.41
C ILE A 4 0.08 58.98 22.85
N ARG A 5 -0.81 58.47 21.98
CA ARG A 5 -1.49 57.16 22.17
C ARG A 5 -0.55 56.06 21.70
N TYR A 6 -0.01 55.27 22.62
CA TYR A 6 0.68 54.02 22.31
C TYR A 6 -0.36 52.92 22.00
N SER A 7 -0.39 52.52 20.73
CA SER A 7 -1.19 51.38 20.27
C SER A 7 -0.35 50.09 20.46
N ILE A 8 -0.69 49.29 21.46
CA ILE A 8 -0.03 47.98 21.69
C ILE A 8 -0.65 46.99 20.72
N ILE A 9 0.09 46.64 19.65
CA ILE A 9 -0.29 45.55 18.72
C ILE A 9 0.09 44.26 19.41
N PHE A 10 -0.93 43.51 19.87
CA PHE A 10 -0.77 42.16 20.43
C PHE A 10 -0.66 41.15 19.28
N LEU A 11 0.58 40.77 18.94
CA LEU A 11 0.87 39.77 17.91
C LEU A 11 0.52 38.37 18.45
N PHE A 12 -0.66 37.84 18.07
CA PHE A 12 -1.04 36.45 18.36
C PHE A 12 -0.19 35.51 17.49
N LEU A 13 0.85 34.93 18.06
CA LEU A 13 1.59 33.81 17.50
C LEU A 13 0.70 32.55 17.60
N THR A 14 0.01 32.20 16.52
CA THR A 14 -0.68 30.92 16.40
C THR A 14 0.36 29.82 16.19
N PHE A 15 0.64 29.05 17.23
CA PHE A 15 1.40 27.81 17.12
C PHE A 15 0.53 26.77 16.40
N SER A 16 0.74 26.58 15.11
CA SER A 16 0.20 25.43 14.37
C SER A 16 1.02 24.23 14.77
N SER A 17 0.44 23.32 15.57
CA SER A 17 1.03 22.01 15.86
C SER A 17 0.98 21.18 14.58
N SER A 18 2.09 21.08 13.88
CA SER A 18 2.26 20.14 12.77
C SER A 18 2.44 18.74 13.39
N PHE A 19 1.41 17.89 13.31
CA PHE A 19 1.58 16.48 13.62
C PHE A 19 2.40 15.85 12.50
N ALA A 20 3.62 15.47 12.81
CA ALA A 20 4.47 14.72 11.89
C ALA A 20 3.96 13.28 11.78
N GLU A 21 3.86 12.80 10.55
CA GLU A 21 3.62 11.38 10.26
C GLU A 21 4.78 10.54 10.80
N GLU A 22 4.50 9.58 11.68
CA GLU A 22 5.50 8.65 12.21
C GLU A 22 5.46 7.34 11.42
N VAL A 23 6.52 7.09 10.64
CA VAL A 23 6.69 5.85 9.87
C VAL A 23 7.69 4.94 10.59
N LYS A 24 7.24 3.76 10.99
CA LYS A 24 8.05 2.77 11.70
C LYS A 24 8.15 1.48 10.91
N LYS A 25 9.39 1.03 10.63
CA LYS A 25 9.64 -0.32 10.14
C LYS A 25 9.51 -1.31 11.29
N VAL A 26 8.46 -2.15 11.26
CA VAL A 26 8.18 -3.15 12.31
C VAL A 26 9.08 -4.38 12.15
N GLY A 27 9.35 -4.81 10.91
CA GLY A 27 10.23 -5.94 10.66
C GLY A 27 10.33 -6.34 9.19
N LYS A 28 11.31 -7.21 8.93
CA LYS A 28 11.52 -7.83 7.62
C LYS A 28 11.46 -9.36 7.77
N PHE A 29 10.67 -10.00 6.90
CA PHE A 29 10.40 -11.43 6.89
C PHE A 29 10.73 -11.97 5.49
N LYS A 30 11.99 -12.27 5.22
CA LYS A 30 12.51 -12.65 3.90
C LYS A 30 12.19 -11.56 2.86
N ASP A 31 11.29 -11.84 1.90
CA ASP A 31 10.95 -10.93 0.80
C ASP A 31 9.82 -9.95 1.13
N TRP A 32 9.34 -9.97 2.38
CA TRP A 32 8.26 -9.10 2.87
C TRP A 32 8.74 -8.19 4.00
N GLU A 33 8.30 -6.94 3.96
CA GLU A 33 8.52 -5.95 5.03
C GLU A 33 7.19 -5.53 5.64
N VAL A 34 7.23 -5.15 6.92
CA VAL A 34 6.07 -4.64 7.65
C VAL A 34 6.37 -3.22 8.10
N ILE A 35 5.48 -2.33 7.74
CA ILE A 35 5.52 -0.90 8.09
C ILE A 35 4.28 -0.58 8.92
N GLN A 36 4.47 0.26 9.92
CA GLN A 36 3.42 0.94 10.66
C GLN A 36 3.56 2.44 10.40
N VAL A 37 2.45 3.06 10.07
CA VAL A 37 2.32 4.51 9.95
C VAL A 37 1.34 4.97 11.01
N LEU A 38 1.67 6.06 11.70
CA LEU A 38 0.78 6.76 12.62
C LEU A 38 0.66 8.19 12.14
N ASP A 39 -0.55 8.58 11.79
CA ASP A 39 -0.88 9.93 11.35
C ASP A 39 -2.13 10.46 12.08
N THR A 40 -2.65 11.59 11.67
CA THR A 40 -3.88 12.20 12.22
C THR A 40 -5.14 11.36 11.98
N GLY A 41 -5.15 10.51 10.96
CA GLY A 41 -6.22 9.56 10.64
C GLY A 41 -6.18 8.28 11.45
N GLY A 42 -5.08 8.03 12.17
CA GLY A 42 -4.89 6.87 13.03
C GLY A 42 -3.74 5.94 12.59
N LYS A 43 -3.84 4.70 13.01
CA LYS A 43 -2.80 3.70 12.76
C LYS A 43 -3.07 2.93 11.48
N ILE A 44 -2.06 2.84 10.61
CA ILE A 44 -2.04 2.03 9.39
C ILE A 44 -0.89 1.05 9.50
N CYS A 45 -1.15 -0.23 9.28
CA CYS A 45 -0.10 -1.25 9.21
C CYS A 45 -0.22 -2.03 7.93
N PHE A 46 0.88 -2.24 7.24
CA PHE A 46 0.86 -3.04 6.03
C PHE A 46 2.10 -3.93 5.89
N ALA A 47 1.86 -5.11 5.34
CA ALA A 47 2.92 -5.96 4.82
C ALA A 47 3.06 -5.69 3.32
N HIS A 48 4.27 -5.48 2.83
CA HIS A 48 4.51 -5.28 1.40
C HIS A 48 5.74 -6.04 0.91
N SER A 49 5.78 -6.27 -0.40
CA SER A 49 6.93 -6.87 -1.08
C SER A 49 7.20 -6.15 -2.40
N LYS A 50 8.47 -6.10 -2.80
CA LYS A 50 8.90 -5.74 -4.15
C LYS A 50 8.93 -7.00 -5.03
N PRO A 51 8.70 -6.88 -6.34
CA PRO A 51 8.83 -8.04 -7.23
C PRO A 51 10.28 -8.53 -7.28
N VAL A 52 10.46 -9.85 -7.32
CA VAL A 52 11.75 -10.49 -7.51
C VAL A 52 12.15 -10.57 -9.00
N LEU A 53 11.18 -10.38 -9.88
CA LEU A 53 11.37 -10.29 -11.32
C LEU A 53 10.30 -9.38 -11.93
N GLN A 54 10.72 -8.48 -12.80
CA GLN A 54 9.84 -7.58 -13.56
C GLN A 54 10.00 -7.83 -15.08
N SER A 55 8.89 -7.90 -15.80
CA SER A 55 8.88 -8.02 -17.25
C SER A 55 7.98 -6.93 -17.86
N PRO A 56 8.44 -6.21 -18.90
CA PRO A 56 9.79 -6.21 -19.45
C PRO A 56 10.82 -5.68 -18.42
N LYS A 57 12.06 -6.13 -18.54
CA LYS A 57 13.18 -5.74 -17.66
C LYS A 57 13.72 -4.32 -18.01
N LYS A 58 12.82 -3.38 -18.29
CA LYS A 58 13.17 -2.01 -18.71
C LYS A 58 12.95 -1.05 -17.54
N GLY A 59 14.06 -0.64 -16.89
CA GLY A 59 14.03 0.27 -15.74
C GLY A 59 13.55 -0.40 -14.44
N ASP A 60 13.97 0.14 -13.32
CA ASP A 60 13.44 -0.27 -12.01
C ASP A 60 12.11 0.46 -11.78
N ARG A 61 10.99 -0.26 -11.93
CA ARG A 61 9.68 0.25 -11.58
C ARG A 61 9.44 0.06 -10.09
N GLU A 62 8.87 1.07 -9.43
CA GLU A 62 8.52 1.01 -8.01
C GLU A 62 7.26 0.16 -7.74
N ALA A 63 7.19 -1.02 -8.38
CA ALA A 63 6.10 -1.96 -8.19
C ALA A 63 6.10 -2.56 -6.78
N ARG A 64 4.92 -2.71 -6.20
CA ARG A 64 4.71 -3.33 -4.88
C ARG A 64 3.37 -4.04 -4.80
N LEU A 65 3.34 -5.08 -3.97
CA LEU A 65 2.11 -5.78 -3.55
C LEU A 65 1.96 -5.59 -2.04
N PHE A 66 0.74 -5.25 -1.58
CA PHE A 66 0.44 -4.91 -0.20
C PHE A 66 -0.69 -5.76 0.37
N VAL A 67 -0.66 -5.93 1.70
CA VAL A 67 -1.85 -6.26 2.51
C VAL A 67 -1.89 -5.30 3.68
N THR A 68 -2.99 -4.52 3.77
CA THR A 68 -3.13 -3.36 4.65
C THR A 68 -4.22 -3.58 5.70
N PHE A 69 -3.99 -3.01 6.88
CA PHE A 69 -4.91 -2.93 8.01
C PHE A 69 -5.03 -1.46 8.43
N ARG A 70 -6.26 -0.94 8.51
CA ARG A 70 -6.59 0.41 9.00
C ARG A 70 -7.77 0.31 9.97
N PRO A 71 -7.52 0.10 11.27
CA PRO A 71 -8.58 -0.12 12.26
C PRO A 71 -9.59 1.03 12.36
N THR A 72 -9.12 2.27 12.27
CA THR A 72 -9.96 3.47 12.31
C THR A 72 -11.01 3.46 11.21
N ASP A 73 -10.64 3.01 10.00
CA ASP A 73 -11.53 2.90 8.85
C ASP A 73 -12.30 1.57 8.80
N LYS A 74 -12.12 0.70 9.81
CA LYS A 74 -12.65 -0.67 9.84
C LYS A 74 -12.17 -1.52 8.67
N ILE A 75 -11.01 -1.19 8.10
CA ILE A 75 -10.38 -1.92 7.00
C ILE A 75 -9.45 -3.00 7.55
N SER A 76 -9.69 -4.22 7.11
CA SER A 76 -8.89 -5.40 7.43
C SER A 76 -8.72 -6.24 6.19
N ASP A 77 -7.48 -6.72 5.98
CA ASP A 77 -7.16 -7.61 4.87
C ASP A 77 -7.23 -6.96 3.47
N GLU A 78 -7.14 -5.62 3.36
CA GLU A 78 -7.14 -4.93 2.08
C GLU A 78 -5.93 -5.33 1.24
N VAL A 79 -6.18 -5.82 0.03
CA VAL A 79 -5.13 -6.22 -0.92
C VAL A 79 -5.03 -5.19 -2.03
N SER A 80 -3.84 -4.59 -2.18
CA SER A 80 -3.56 -3.59 -3.20
C SER A 80 -2.22 -3.82 -3.89
N THR A 81 -2.05 -3.19 -5.04
CA THR A 81 -0.81 -3.25 -5.82
C THR A 81 -0.53 -1.94 -6.53
N THR A 82 0.74 -1.61 -6.72
CA THR A 82 1.20 -0.64 -7.70
C THR A 82 2.20 -1.29 -8.64
N SER A 83 2.21 -0.88 -9.90
CA SER A 83 3.21 -1.30 -10.88
C SER A 83 4.24 -0.21 -11.18
N GLY A 84 4.18 0.92 -10.43
CA GLY A 84 5.05 2.08 -10.58
C GLY A 84 4.73 2.93 -11.81
N TYR A 85 3.48 2.89 -12.28
CA TYR A 85 2.95 3.73 -13.35
C TYR A 85 1.42 3.77 -13.28
N GLU A 86 0.83 4.79 -13.91
CA GLU A 86 -0.62 4.92 -14.01
C GLU A 86 -1.22 3.85 -14.92
N TYR A 87 -2.24 3.16 -14.42
CA TYR A 87 -2.87 2.03 -15.09
C TYR A 87 -3.75 2.44 -16.28
N ASN A 88 -3.80 1.57 -17.28
CA ASN A 88 -4.73 1.68 -18.40
C ASN A 88 -6.13 1.22 -17.96
N SER A 89 -7.14 2.08 -18.10
CA SER A 89 -8.52 1.78 -17.71
C SER A 89 -9.22 0.74 -18.59
N GLN A 90 -8.69 0.46 -19.78
CA GLN A 90 -9.28 -0.50 -20.72
C GLN A 90 -8.82 -1.94 -20.46
N ASN A 91 -7.80 -2.14 -19.65
CA ASN A 91 -7.20 -3.45 -19.41
C ASN A 91 -7.39 -3.88 -17.95
N SER A 92 -7.59 -5.19 -17.76
CA SER A 92 -7.71 -5.76 -16.41
C SER A 92 -6.36 -5.94 -15.75
N ILE A 93 -6.29 -5.63 -14.45
CA ILE A 93 -5.14 -5.92 -13.58
C ILE A 93 -5.43 -7.25 -12.87
N ILE A 94 -4.56 -8.25 -13.06
CA ILE A 94 -4.82 -9.62 -12.61
C ILE A 94 -3.65 -10.15 -11.77
N ALA A 95 -3.93 -10.57 -10.54
CA ALA A 95 -3.01 -11.40 -9.78
C ALA A 95 -3.25 -12.89 -10.11
N SER A 96 -2.18 -13.64 -10.37
CA SER A 96 -2.23 -15.07 -10.73
C SER A 96 -1.29 -15.89 -9.85
N SER A 97 -1.79 -17.02 -9.31
CA SER A 97 -0.98 -17.99 -8.55
C SER A 97 -1.45 -19.39 -8.85
N GLY A 98 -0.67 -20.15 -9.63
CA GLY A 98 -1.07 -21.41 -10.24
C GLY A 98 -2.29 -21.20 -11.14
N LYS A 99 -3.36 -21.99 -10.95
CA LYS A 99 -4.61 -21.87 -11.72
C LYS A 99 -5.55 -20.77 -11.18
N SER A 100 -5.25 -20.17 -10.03
CA SER A 100 -6.11 -19.14 -9.42
C SER A 100 -5.80 -17.76 -9.98
N LYS A 101 -6.86 -17.01 -10.32
CA LYS A 101 -6.79 -15.63 -10.80
C LYS A 101 -7.68 -14.74 -9.93
N TYR A 102 -7.20 -13.52 -9.66
CA TYR A 102 -7.89 -12.51 -8.86
C TYR A 102 -7.78 -11.17 -9.59
N LYS A 103 -8.90 -10.50 -9.81
CA LYS A 103 -8.94 -9.20 -10.47
C LYS A 103 -8.84 -8.09 -9.43
N PHE A 104 -7.97 -7.11 -9.66
CA PHE A 104 -8.05 -5.80 -9.01
C PHE A 104 -9.05 -4.98 -9.82
N ASP A 105 -10.20 -4.72 -9.26
CA ASP A 105 -11.36 -4.15 -9.95
C ASP A 105 -11.59 -2.67 -9.66
N ILE A 106 -10.82 -2.09 -8.74
CA ILE A 106 -10.71 -0.66 -8.52
C ILE A 106 -9.29 -0.26 -8.91
N ALA A 107 -9.15 0.74 -9.79
CA ALA A 107 -7.87 1.35 -10.12
C ALA A 107 -7.99 2.87 -10.07
N GLN A 108 -7.06 3.52 -9.39
CA GLN A 108 -6.95 4.96 -9.31
C GLN A 108 -5.46 5.33 -9.41
N GLU A 109 -5.12 6.13 -10.41
CA GLU A 109 -3.73 6.51 -10.72
C GLU A 109 -2.83 5.29 -10.90
N ASP A 110 -1.83 5.12 -10.06
CA ASP A 110 -0.88 4.02 -10.07
C ASP A 110 -1.17 2.89 -9.06
N PHE A 111 -2.31 2.99 -8.35
CA PHE A 111 -2.76 1.96 -7.40
C PHE A 111 -3.98 1.20 -7.89
N ALA A 112 -4.07 -0.08 -7.50
CA ALA A 112 -5.24 -0.91 -7.74
C ALA A 112 -5.58 -1.77 -6.52
N TRP A 113 -6.89 -1.98 -6.29
CA TRP A 113 -7.45 -2.70 -5.14
C TRP A 113 -8.45 -3.76 -5.58
N ILE A 114 -8.69 -4.70 -4.68
CA ILE A 114 -9.79 -5.67 -4.76
C ILE A 114 -10.95 -5.11 -3.93
N SER A 115 -12.12 -4.86 -4.54
CA SER A 115 -13.30 -4.29 -3.86
C SER A 115 -14.01 -5.28 -2.92
N SER A 116 -13.81 -6.57 -3.13
CA SER A 116 -14.56 -7.63 -2.44
C SER A 116 -13.76 -8.26 -1.31
N ASN A 117 -14.17 -8.06 -0.04
CA ASN A 117 -13.58 -8.71 1.14
C ASN A 117 -13.53 -10.25 1.01
N LYS A 118 -14.50 -10.85 0.30
CA LYS A 118 -14.51 -12.30 0.05
C LYS A 118 -13.37 -12.71 -0.87
N ILE A 119 -13.08 -11.91 -1.89
CA ILE A 119 -11.96 -12.17 -2.82
C ILE A 119 -10.62 -11.89 -2.12
N GLU A 120 -10.51 -10.84 -1.31
CA GLU A 120 -9.32 -10.55 -0.51
C GLU A 120 -8.95 -11.70 0.42
N LYS A 121 -9.91 -12.24 1.16
CA LYS A 121 -9.70 -13.44 2.00
C LYS A 121 -9.23 -14.64 1.19
N ARG A 122 -9.71 -14.81 -0.04
CA ARG A 122 -9.32 -15.93 -0.93
C ARG A 122 -7.89 -15.76 -1.45
N ILE A 123 -7.52 -14.56 -1.93
CA ILE A 123 -6.15 -14.31 -2.40
C ILE A 123 -5.15 -14.43 -1.24
N ILE A 124 -5.44 -13.89 -0.06
CA ILE A 124 -4.60 -14.02 1.15
C ILE A 124 -4.43 -15.51 1.53
N LYS A 125 -5.51 -16.28 1.53
CA LYS A 125 -5.44 -17.73 1.78
C LYS A 125 -4.55 -18.44 0.77
N ARG A 126 -4.59 -18.02 -0.51
CA ARG A 126 -3.71 -18.54 -1.55
C ARG A 126 -2.27 -18.12 -1.32
N MET A 127 -2.00 -16.84 -1.02
CA MET A 127 -0.67 -16.32 -0.76
C MET A 127 0.02 -17.01 0.43
N LYS A 128 -0.73 -17.38 1.47
CA LYS A 128 -0.20 -18.16 2.61
C LYS A 128 0.27 -19.59 2.25
N LYS A 129 -0.20 -20.14 1.13
CA LYS A 129 0.08 -21.54 0.72
C LYS A 129 0.97 -21.66 -0.51
N ALA A 130 1.11 -20.59 -1.28
CA ALA A 130 1.88 -20.61 -2.53
C ALA A 130 3.31 -20.10 -2.31
N SER A 131 4.20 -20.38 -3.26
CA SER A 131 5.57 -19.87 -3.27
C SER A 131 5.71 -18.55 -4.02
N ARG A 132 4.80 -18.26 -4.95
CA ARG A 132 4.82 -17.05 -5.80
C ARG A 132 3.44 -16.60 -6.22
N ILE A 133 3.34 -15.32 -6.55
CA ILE A 133 2.18 -14.71 -7.20
C ILE A 133 2.69 -13.72 -8.27
N MET A 134 1.98 -13.62 -9.38
CA MET A 134 2.31 -12.69 -10.47
C MET A 134 1.20 -11.66 -10.59
N VAL A 135 1.54 -10.41 -10.81
CA VAL A 135 0.59 -9.35 -11.17
C VAL A 135 0.84 -8.95 -12.62
N THR A 136 -0.17 -9.11 -13.45
CA THR A 136 -0.19 -8.63 -14.83
C THR A 136 -0.99 -7.35 -14.88
N ALA A 137 -0.40 -6.30 -15.44
CA ALA A 137 -1.02 -4.98 -15.57
C ALA A 137 -0.62 -4.32 -16.90
N TYR A 138 -1.23 -3.17 -17.20
CA TYR A 138 -1.00 -2.43 -18.45
C TYR A 138 -0.87 -0.95 -18.10
N ASN A 139 0.15 -0.29 -18.67
CA ASN A 139 0.34 1.14 -18.53
C ASN A 139 -0.62 1.93 -19.44
N LYS A 140 -0.65 3.26 -19.32
CA LYS A 140 -1.50 4.14 -20.14
C LYS A 140 -1.39 3.89 -21.65
N SER A 141 -0.21 3.53 -22.15
CA SER A 141 -0.01 3.23 -23.59
C SER A 141 -0.47 1.83 -24.00
N GLY A 142 -1.01 1.03 -23.06
CA GLY A 142 -1.45 -0.35 -23.31
C GLY A 142 -0.32 -1.38 -23.28
N SER A 143 0.91 -1.00 -22.90
CA SER A 143 2.03 -1.93 -22.78
C SER A 143 1.85 -2.80 -21.53
N GLN A 144 1.94 -4.12 -21.72
CA GLN A 144 1.80 -5.10 -20.65
C GLN A 144 3.06 -5.18 -19.79
N THR A 145 2.87 -5.33 -18.49
CA THR A 145 3.91 -5.73 -17.54
C THR A 145 3.49 -6.94 -16.72
N ILE A 146 4.48 -7.70 -16.25
CA ILE A 146 4.28 -8.83 -15.35
C ILE A 146 5.30 -8.71 -14.21
N ASP A 147 4.80 -8.58 -13.00
CA ASP A 147 5.59 -8.48 -11.78
C ASP A 147 5.46 -9.77 -10.98
N HIS A 148 6.58 -10.44 -10.72
CA HIS A 148 6.63 -11.69 -9.98
C HIS A 148 7.02 -11.43 -8.54
N TYR A 149 6.17 -11.79 -7.60
CA TYR A 149 6.40 -11.64 -6.17
C TYR A 149 6.68 -13.00 -5.54
N SER A 150 7.74 -13.08 -4.75
CA SER A 150 7.98 -14.19 -3.84
C SER A 150 7.00 -14.11 -2.66
N LEU A 151 6.47 -15.25 -2.25
CA LEU A 151 5.60 -15.35 -1.06
C LEU A 151 6.35 -15.91 0.17
N MET A 152 7.69 -16.01 0.07
CA MET A 152 8.53 -16.41 1.20
C MET A 152 8.51 -15.31 2.28
N GLY A 153 8.02 -15.69 3.47
CA GLY A 153 7.88 -14.76 4.60
C GLY A 153 6.50 -14.10 4.69
N PHE A 154 5.65 -14.19 3.65
CA PHE A 154 4.34 -13.54 3.62
C PHE A 154 3.48 -13.81 4.87
N THR A 155 3.31 -15.08 5.27
CA THR A 155 2.47 -15.43 6.42
C THR A 155 2.95 -14.76 7.72
N LYS A 156 4.28 -14.69 7.94
CA LYS A 156 4.85 -14.03 9.11
C LYS A 156 4.64 -12.52 9.05
N ALA A 157 4.88 -11.92 7.88
CA ALA A 157 4.67 -10.48 7.66
C ALA A 157 3.19 -10.08 7.83
N TYR A 158 2.26 -10.83 7.23
CA TYR A 158 0.82 -10.64 7.39
C TYR A 158 0.41 -10.66 8.87
N ASN A 159 0.82 -11.69 9.63
CA ASN A 159 0.49 -11.82 11.05
C ASN A 159 1.10 -10.69 11.88
N SER A 160 2.31 -10.26 11.55
CA SER A 160 2.97 -9.12 12.19
C SER A 160 2.23 -7.81 11.91
N ALA A 161 1.88 -7.52 10.66
CA ALA A 161 1.11 -6.32 10.32
C ALA A 161 -0.23 -6.30 11.05
N LYS A 162 -0.98 -7.41 11.01
CA LYS A 162 -2.25 -7.54 11.71
C LYS A 162 -2.12 -7.29 13.20
N LYS A 163 -1.15 -7.94 13.89
CA LYS A 163 -0.92 -7.78 15.33
C LYS A 163 -0.56 -6.36 15.73
N ASN A 164 0.19 -5.63 14.90
CA ASN A 164 0.60 -4.26 15.20
C ASN A 164 -0.51 -3.23 14.95
N CYS A 165 -1.59 -3.62 14.28
CA CYS A 165 -2.77 -2.79 14.01
C CYS A 165 -4.02 -3.15 14.83
N THR A 166 -3.91 -4.12 15.71
CA THR A 166 -4.97 -4.46 16.70
C THR A 166 -4.71 -3.77 18.01
#